data_937ded6feebe9515a956c1f4faf54c15
#
_entry.id   937ded6feebe9515a956c1f4faf54c15
#
_cell.length_a   1.000
_cell.length_b   1.000
_cell.length_c   1.000
_cell.angle_alpha   90.00
_cell.angle_beta   90.00
_cell.angle_gamma   90.00
#
_symmetry.space_group_name_H-M   'P 1'
#
loop_
_entity.id
_entity.type
_entity.pdbx_description
1 polymer ?
#
loop_
_entity_poly.entity_id
_entity_poly.type
_entity_poly.pdbx_seq_one_letter_code
_entity_poly.pdbx_strand_id
1 'polypeptide(L)'
;MSKYRSLEVGHISRDGYYDYQTSRPMQCVIQGTRRILWPQTVFYDIAVTDDLHLLAQLGPEPNYRWMDYVRETLHFAKQYDVSRIVTLGSMFAECPHTRDLPIDVSVDGVQSDPDSEYNGPIGIPHIIDAMAIEEGFDTTSIWVSVPQYLGGNEPCPQATLELFQQLASVVGLYLKAQELEGKADQWRAHCDVMVRNNADLDGYVDQLEHDYDMKQHARAIASSGAPAVEQLVQEAEAYLRDLP
;
A
#
# COMPACT_ATOMS: atom_id res chain seq x y z
N MET A 1 -4.42 24.41 -2.04
CA MET A 1 -3.45 24.59 -3.17
C MET A 1 -2.28 23.65 -2.91
N SER A 2 -1.93 22.79 -3.88
CA SER A 2 -0.77 21.87 -3.76
C SER A 2 0.48 22.66 -3.42
N LYS A 3 1.21 22.24 -2.39
CA LYS A 3 2.47 22.86 -1.97
C LYS A 3 3.63 22.51 -2.92
N TYR A 4 3.45 21.48 -3.72
CA TYR A 4 4.46 20.97 -4.64
C TYR A 4 4.05 21.26 -6.09
N ARG A 5 5.07 21.60 -6.90
CA ARG A 5 4.87 21.77 -8.34
C ARG A 5 4.94 20.39 -8.99
N SER A 6 3.86 20.01 -9.67
CA SER A 6 3.80 18.79 -10.48
C SER A 6 3.66 19.17 -11.94
N LEU A 7 4.38 18.49 -12.82
CA LEU A 7 4.34 18.66 -14.27
C LEU A 7 4.07 17.30 -14.92
N GLU A 8 3.06 17.21 -15.77
CA GLU A 8 2.88 16.04 -16.62
C GLU A 8 4.03 15.95 -17.62
N VAL A 9 4.73 14.83 -17.66
CA VAL A 9 5.94 14.63 -18.45
C VAL A 9 5.79 13.52 -19.51
N GLY A 10 4.74 12.73 -19.43
CA GLY A 10 4.46 11.69 -20.43
C GLY A 10 3.28 10.83 -20.07
N HIS A 11 2.90 9.94 -20.97
CA HIS A 11 1.80 9.00 -20.76
C HIS A 11 1.99 7.73 -21.58
N ILE A 12 1.37 6.64 -21.09
CA ILE A 12 1.17 5.38 -21.81
C ILE A 12 -0.31 5.32 -22.20
N SER A 13 -0.61 5.41 -23.49
CA SER A 13 -1.98 5.47 -24.02
C SER A 13 -2.17 4.62 -25.29
N ARG A 14 -1.48 3.47 -25.36
CA ARG A 14 -1.60 2.60 -26.56
C ARG A 14 -2.90 1.84 -26.57
N ASP A 15 -3.53 1.76 -27.75
CA ASP A 15 -4.58 0.80 -28.00
C ASP A 15 -4.10 -0.63 -27.68
N GLY A 16 -4.97 -1.40 -27.02
CA GLY A 16 -4.69 -2.78 -26.65
C GLY A 16 -4.12 -2.98 -25.23
N TYR A 17 -3.96 -1.93 -24.43
CA TYR A 17 -3.74 -2.07 -22.99
C TYR A 17 -5.05 -2.14 -22.22
N TYR A 18 -6.08 -1.45 -22.68
CA TYR A 18 -7.35 -1.32 -21.94
C TYR A 18 -8.51 -1.96 -22.70
N ASP A 19 -9.35 -2.67 -21.96
CA ASP A 19 -10.66 -3.10 -22.42
C ASP A 19 -11.66 -1.96 -22.21
N TYR A 20 -12.07 -1.31 -23.27
CA TYR A 20 -13.00 -0.17 -23.20
C TYR A 20 -14.43 -0.55 -22.77
N GLN A 21 -14.75 -1.82 -22.64
CA GLN A 21 -16.01 -2.26 -22.03
C GLN A 21 -15.92 -2.25 -20.50
N THR A 22 -14.74 -2.56 -19.96
CA THR A 22 -14.44 -2.55 -18.53
C THR A 22 -13.93 -1.19 -18.08
N SER A 23 -12.91 -0.65 -18.74
CA SER A 23 -12.32 0.66 -18.49
C SER A 23 -12.86 1.67 -19.47
N ARG A 24 -14.13 2.09 -19.29
CA ARG A 24 -14.84 2.95 -20.26
C ARG A 24 -14.24 4.35 -20.34
N PRO A 25 -14.04 4.88 -21.59
CA PRO A 25 -13.76 6.29 -21.77
C PRO A 25 -14.86 7.17 -21.19
N MET A 26 -14.51 8.28 -20.58
CA MET A 26 -15.44 9.22 -19.96
C MET A 26 -15.64 10.46 -20.83
N GLN A 27 -16.89 10.86 -21.06
CA GLN A 27 -17.18 12.16 -21.64
C GLN A 27 -17.25 13.23 -20.54
N CYS A 28 -16.51 14.32 -20.73
CA CYS A 28 -16.60 15.50 -19.87
C CYS A 28 -16.74 16.79 -20.70
N VAL A 29 -17.13 17.87 -20.04
CA VAL A 29 -17.19 19.20 -20.62
C VAL A 29 -16.11 20.06 -19.97
N ILE A 30 -15.11 20.46 -20.76
CA ILE A 30 -14.02 21.34 -20.31
C ILE A 30 -14.13 22.64 -21.07
N GLN A 31 -14.31 23.75 -20.36
CA GLN A 31 -14.46 25.10 -20.94
C GLN A 31 -15.54 25.15 -22.03
N GLY A 32 -16.69 24.50 -21.80
CA GLY A 32 -17.81 24.43 -22.75
C GLY A 32 -17.63 23.48 -23.92
N THR A 33 -16.50 22.79 -24.04
CA THR A 33 -16.23 21.84 -25.14
C THR A 33 -16.29 20.41 -24.62
N ARG A 34 -17.01 19.54 -25.33
CA ARG A 34 -17.04 18.10 -25.05
C ARG A 34 -15.69 17.48 -25.36
N ARG A 35 -15.16 16.72 -24.38
CA ARG A 35 -13.93 15.94 -24.50
C ARG A 35 -14.18 14.51 -24.12
N ILE A 36 -13.42 13.59 -24.73
CA ILE A 36 -13.39 12.19 -24.33
C ILE A 36 -12.06 11.96 -23.61
N LEU A 37 -12.14 11.49 -22.37
CA LEU A 37 -10.98 11.06 -21.58
C LEU A 37 -10.87 9.55 -21.74
N TRP A 38 -9.81 9.12 -22.38
CA TRP A 38 -9.47 7.71 -22.55
C TRP A 38 -8.72 7.20 -21.31
N PRO A 39 -8.89 5.92 -20.93
CA PRO A 39 -8.03 5.33 -19.93
C PRO A 39 -6.58 5.37 -20.40
N GLN A 40 -5.72 5.90 -19.56
CA GLN A 40 -4.29 6.04 -19.82
C GLN A 40 -3.52 6.11 -18.52
N THR A 41 -2.25 5.76 -18.56
CA THR A 41 -1.32 6.02 -17.47
C THR A 41 -0.56 7.30 -17.75
N VAL A 42 -0.47 8.17 -16.75
CA VAL A 42 0.21 9.47 -16.85
C VAL A 42 1.38 9.50 -15.88
N PHE A 43 2.49 10.08 -16.33
CA PHE A 43 3.68 10.32 -15.51
C PHE A 43 3.77 11.79 -15.14
N TYR A 44 3.99 12.05 -13.85
CA TYR A 44 4.18 13.39 -13.32
C TYR A 44 5.56 13.51 -12.68
N ASP A 45 6.31 14.54 -13.06
CA ASP A 45 7.48 14.98 -12.31
C ASP A 45 7.02 15.89 -11.18
N ILE A 46 7.34 15.51 -9.96
CA ILE A 46 6.99 16.23 -8.73
C ILE A 46 8.27 16.67 -8.06
N ALA A 47 8.58 17.96 -8.14
CA ALA A 47 9.69 18.56 -7.41
C ALA A 47 9.35 18.65 -5.93
N VAL A 48 9.99 17.82 -5.10
CA VAL A 48 9.80 17.79 -3.64
C VAL A 48 10.78 18.72 -2.94
N THR A 49 12.05 18.68 -3.36
CA THR A 49 13.11 19.62 -2.99
C THR A 49 13.89 20.00 -4.26
N ASP A 50 14.90 20.85 -4.13
CA ASP A 50 15.75 21.20 -5.27
C ASP A 50 16.56 19.99 -5.81
N ASP A 51 16.84 19.00 -4.93
CA ASP A 51 17.65 17.82 -5.23
C ASP A 51 16.84 16.51 -5.32
N LEU A 52 15.54 16.55 -4.99
CA LEU A 52 14.68 15.36 -4.99
C LEU A 52 13.43 15.57 -5.84
N HIS A 53 13.32 14.77 -6.86
CA HIS A 53 12.16 14.65 -7.72
C HIS A 53 11.52 13.27 -7.59
N LEU A 54 10.21 13.21 -7.63
CA LEU A 54 9.45 11.97 -7.72
C LEU A 54 8.79 11.88 -9.09
N LEU A 55 9.09 10.83 -9.84
CA LEU A 55 8.35 10.47 -11.04
C LEU A 55 7.14 9.62 -10.63
N ALA A 56 5.97 10.24 -10.52
CA ALA A 56 4.75 9.56 -10.12
C ALA A 56 4.01 9.00 -11.33
N GLN A 57 3.73 7.70 -11.33
CA GLN A 57 2.91 7.01 -12.32
C GLN A 57 1.49 6.83 -11.77
N LEU A 58 0.50 7.33 -12.51
CA LEU A 58 -0.93 7.26 -12.15
C LEU A 58 -1.75 6.80 -13.34
N GLY A 59 -2.61 5.81 -13.12
CA GLY A 59 -3.52 5.31 -14.16
C GLY A 59 -4.28 4.07 -13.69
N PRO A 60 -5.31 3.65 -14.45
CA PRO A 60 -5.95 2.37 -14.22
C PRO A 60 -4.99 1.23 -14.56
N GLU A 61 -5.19 0.09 -13.91
CA GLU A 61 -4.47 -1.13 -14.25
C GLU A 61 -4.80 -1.56 -15.68
N PRO A 62 -3.80 -1.94 -16.51
CA PRO A 62 -4.04 -2.41 -17.85
C PRO A 62 -4.76 -3.76 -17.84
N ASN A 63 -5.70 -3.98 -18.77
CA ASN A 63 -6.40 -5.26 -18.90
C ASN A 63 -5.56 -6.28 -19.68
N TYR A 64 -4.67 -5.81 -20.56
CA TYR A 64 -3.93 -6.66 -21.51
C TYR A 64 -2.47 -6.24 -21.62
N ARG A 65 -1.63 -7.13 -22.14
CA ARG A 65 -0.25 -6.87 -22.53
C ARG A 65 0.62 -6.33 -21.37
N TRP A 66 0.47 -6.91 -20.20
CA TRP A 66 1.14 -6.47 -18.99
C TRP A 66 2.66 -6.35 -19.12
N MET A 67 3.29 -7.35 -19.76
CA MET A 67 4.75 -7.33 -19.97
C MET A 67 5.23 -6.15 -20.82
N ASP A 68 4.47 -5.80 -21.87
CA ASP A 68 4.82 -4.65 -22.72
C ASP A 68 4.56 -3.32 -21.98
N TYR A 69 3.47 -3.25 -21.21
CA TYR A 69 3.15 -2.11 -20.38
C TYR A 69 4.25 -1.84 -19.34
N VAL A 70 4.72 -2.88 -18.65
CA VAL A 70 5.80 -2.76 -17.66
C VAL A 70 7.11 -2.34 -18.32
N ARG A 71 7.45 -2.90 -19.49
CA ARG A 71 8.64 -2.45 -20.25
C ARG A 71 8.57 -0.97 -20.61
N GLU A 72 7.41 -0.45 -20.99
CA GLU A 72 7.22 0.99 -21.23
C GLU A 72 7.37 1.81 -19.95
N THR A 73 6.82 1.35 -18.83
CA THR A 73 7.00 1.97 -17.51
C THR A 73 8.48 2.06 -17.14
N LEU A 74 9.23 0.95 -17.24
CA LEU A 74 10.67 0.92 -16.92
C LEU A 74 11.50 1.75 -17.92
N HIS A 75 11.07 1.82 -19.17
CA HIS A 75 11.69 2.71 -20.16
C HIS A 75 11.54 4.19 -19.76
N PHE A 76 10.35 4.62 -19.32
CA PHE A 76 10.16 5.96 -18.73
C PHE A 76 11.05 6.17 -17.50
N ALA A 77 11.11 5.22 -16.59
CA ALA A 77 11.99 5.32 -15.42
C ALA A 77 13.46 5.55 -15.82
N LYS A 78 13.96 4.83 -16.83
CA LYS A 78 15.33 5.02 -17.35
C LYS A 78 15.53 6.37 -18.01
N GLN A 79 14.55 6.89 -18.76
CA GLN A 79 14.64 8.20 -19.43
C GLN A 79 14.74 9.36 -18.42
N TYR A 80 14.21 9.18 -17.22
CA TYR A 80 14.25 10.17 -16.14
C TYR A 80 15.29 9.85 -15.05
N ASP A 81 16.26 8.97 -15.36
CA ASP A 81 17.35 8.59 -14.46
C ASP A 81 16.86 8.18 -13.07
N VAL A 82 15.71 7.48 -13.01
CA VAL A 82 15.15 6.96 -11.76
C VAL A 82 16.10 5.92 -11.20
N SER A 83 16.53 6.10 -9.95
CA SER A 83 17.42 5.16 -9.24
C SER A 83 16.63 4.12 -8.42
N ARG A 84 15.47 4.52 -7.90
CA ARG A 84 14.63 3.64 -7.06
C ARG A 84 13.18 3.69 -7.51
N ILE A 85 12.54 2.53 -7.58
CA ILE A 85 11.11 2.39 -7.85
C ILE A 85 10.41 2.02 -6.55
N VAL A 86 9.36 2.77 -6.20
CA VAL A 86 8.51 2.48 -5.06
C VAL A 86 7.11 2.14 -5.55
N THR A 87 6.65 0.92 -5.28
CA THR A 87 5.28 0.50 -5.57
C THR A 87 4.41 0.60 -4.33
N LEU A 88 3.19 1.14 -4.48
CA LEU A 88 2.24 1.33 -3.40
C LEU A 88 0.97 0.54 -3.70
N GLY A 89 0.48 -0.20 -2.73
CA GLY A 89 -0.73 -0.98 -2.87
C GLY A 89 -1.54 -1.09 -1.60
N SER A 90 -2.77 -1.57 -1.73
CA SER A 90 -3.62 -1.92 -0.61
C SER A 90 -4.35 -3.22 -0.88
N MET A 91 -4.65 -3.97 0.18
CA MET A 91 -5.42 -5.20 0.10
C MET A 91 -6.42 -5.27 1.25
N PHE A 92 -7.53 -5.96 1.04
CA PHE A 92 -8.45 -6.27 2.13
C PHE A 92 -7.85 -7.34 3.03
N ALA A 93 -7.98 -7.13 4.35
CA ALA A 93 -7.52 -8.07 5.36
C ALA A 93 -8.43 -8.08 6.59
N GLU A 94 -8.27 -9.09 7.42
CA GLU A 94 -8.89 -9.19 8.73
C GLU A 94 -8.09 -8.36 9.74
N CYS A 95 -8.33 -7.05 9.74
CA CYS A 95 -7.71 -6.11 10.67
C CYS A 95 -8.74 -5.11 11.19
N PRO A 96 -8.64 -4.65 12.45
CA PRO A 96 -9.58 -3.67 13.00
C PRO A 96 -9.22 -2.25 12.54
N HIS A 97 -10.23 -1.40 12.32
CA HIS A 97 -10.05 0.03 12.01
C HIS A 97 -9.61 0.87 13.21
N THR A 98 -9.72 0.31 14.40
CA THR A 98 -9.40 0.93 15.70
C THR A 98 -7.93 0.80 16.09
N ARG A 99 -7.14 0.09 15.33
CA ARG A 99 -5.68 -0.06 15.50
C ARG A 99 -4.95 0.47 14.28
N ASP A 100 -3.62 0.56 14.37
CA ASP A 100 -2.77 0.88 13.22
C ASP A 100 -2.94 -0.19 12.15
N LEU A 101 -3.13 0.23 10.90
CA LEU A 101 -3.31 -0.71 9.81
C LEU A 101 -1.99 -1.46 9.53
N PRO A 102 -2.02 -2.79 9.38
CA PRO A 102 -0.82 -3.54 9.08
C PRO A 102 -0.20 -3.10 7.74
N ILE A 103 1.11 -2.92 7.74
CA ILE A 103 1.89 -2.55 6.56
C ILE A 103 2.94 -3.61 6.30
N ASP A 104 2.97 -4.09 5.06
CA ASP A 104 3.99 -4.97 4.55
C ASP A 104 4.96 -4.18 3.67
N VAL A 105 6.25 -4.31 3.94
CA VAL A 105 7.31 -3.67 3.16
C VAL A 105 8.28 -4.72 2.67
N SER A 106 8.57 -4.71 1.37
CA SER A 106 9.68 -5.48 0.81
C SER A 106 10.69 -4.56 0.14
N VAL A 107 11.96 -4.89 0.26
CA VAL A 107 13.07 -4.18 -0.37
C VAL A 107 13.80 -5.18 -1.24
N ASP A 108 13.95 -4.85 -2.52
CA ASP A 108 14.60 -5.71 -3.53
C ASP A 108 14.04 -7.15 -3.53
N GLY A 109 12.71 -7.24 -3.38
CA GLY A 109 11.99 -8.52 -3.34
C GLY A 109 12.07 -9.28 -2.01
N VAL A 110 12.78 -8.76 -1.00
CA VAL A 110 12.90 -9.38 0.32
C VAL A 110 11.88 -8.77 1.28
N GLN A 111 10.98 -9.60 1.80
CA GLN A 111 9.97 -9.18 2.78
C GLN A 111 10.62 -8.81 4.11
N SER A 112 10.17 -7.70 4.72
CA SER A 112 10.62 -7.27 6.05
C SER A 112 10.03 -8.13 7.18
N ASP A 113 8.82 -8.68 6.97
CA ASP A 113 8.15 -9.61 7.89
C ASP A 113 8.20 -11.02 7.29
N PRO A 114 8.95 -11.97 7.89
CA PRO A 114 9.03 -13.35 7.40
C PRO A 114 7.69 -14.10 7.42
N ASP A 115 6.75 -13.65 8.27
CA ASP A 115 5.42 -14.26 8.39
C ASP A 115 4.43 -13.72 7.33
N SER A 116 4.84 -12.73 6.54
CA SER A 116 4.07 -12.14 5.45
C SER A 116 4.31 -12.89 4.13
N GLU A 117 3.86 -14.14 4.05
CA GLU A 117 3.88 -14.91 2.80
C GLU A 117 2.54 -14.80 2.07
N TYR A 118 2.50 -13.94 1.05
CA TYR A 118 1.35 -13.90 0.15
C TYR A 118 1.56 -14.84 -1.04
N ASN A 119 0.65 -15.80 -1.19
CA ASN A 119 0.59 -16.72 -2.32
C ASN A 119 -0.78 -16.60 -3.01
N GLY A 120 -0.85 -15.83 -4.09
CA GLY A 120 -2.12 -15.58 -4.78
C GLY A 120 -1.97 -14.74 -6.04
N PRO A 121 -3.10 -14.29 -6.64
CA PRO A 121 -3.08 -13.41 -7.79
C PRO A 121 -2.43 -12.07 -7.44
N ILE A 122 -1.60 -11.55 -8.34
CA ILE A 122 -0.88 -10.28 -8.19
C ILE A 122 -1.35 -9.26 -9.22
N GLY A 123 -1.23 -7.98 -8.87
CA GLY A 123 -1.51 -6.85 -9.76
C GLY A 123 -0.25 -6.30 -10.44
N ILE A 124 -0.45 -5.31 -11.28
CA ILE A 124 0.62 -4.64 -12.04
C ILE A 124 1.76 -4.10 -11.16
N PRO A 125 1.52 -3.57 -9.94
CA PRO A 125 2.62 -3.10 -9.08
C PRO A 125 3.65 -4.19 -8.77
N HIS A 126 3.21 -5.43 -8.50
CA HIS A 126 4.12 -6.55 -8.26
C HIS A 126 4.94 -6.94 -9.50
N ILE A 127 4.33 -6.88 -10.70
CA ILE A 127 5.04 -7.16 -11.94
C ILE A 127 6.07 -6.07 -12.23
N ILE A 128 5.74 -4.79 -11.94
CA ILE A 128 6.69 -3.68 -12.05
C ILE A 128 7.87 -3.90 -11.11
N ASP A 129 7.61 -4.23 -9.83
CA ASP A 129 8.63 -4.49 -8.83
C ASP A 129 9.58 -5.62 -9.27
N ALA A 130 9.04 -6.79 -9.64
CA ALA A 130 9.82 -7.93 -10.06
C ALA A 130 10.69 -7.64 -11.30
N MET A 131 10.13 -7.01 -12.34
CA MET A 131 10.87 -6.67 -13.56
C MET A 131 11.88 -5.55 -13.33
N ALA A 132 11.61 -4.61 -12.40
CA ALA A 132 12.53 -3.56 -12.04
C ALA A 132 13.80 -4.12 -11.38
N ILE A 133 13.66 -5.12 -10.50
CA ILE A 133 14.79 -5.85 -9.89
C ILE A 133 15.64 -6.51 -10.98
N GLU A 134 15.00 -7.22 -11.93
CA GLU A 134 15.72 -7.87 -13.04
C GLU A 134 16.48 -6.86 -13.91
N GLU A 135 15.99 -5.62 -14.03
CA GLU A 135 16.63 -4.54 -14.79
C GLU A 135 17.62 -3.70 -13.97
N GLY A 136 17.83 -4.04 -12.69
CA GLY A 136 18.86 -3.46 -11.82
C GLY A 136 18.47 -2.18 -11.12
N PHE A 137 17.18 -1.88 -10.98
CA PHE A 137 16.70 -0.80 -10.12
C PHE A 137 16.67 -1.25 -8.66
N ASP A 138 16.95 -0.33 -7.74
CA ASP A 138 16.55 -0.51 -6.34
C ASP A 138 15.02 -0.48 -6.26
N THR A 139 14.43 -1.39 -5.51
CA THR A 139 12.96 -1.42 -5.37
C THR A 139 12.52 -1.38 -3.92
N THR A 140 11.33 -0.83 -3.71
CA THR A 140 10.62 -0.91 -2.43
C THR A 140 9.14 -1.07 -2.72
N SER A 141 8.53 -2.13 -2.21
CA SER A 141 7.09 -2.36 -2.35
C SER A 141 6.43 -2.19 -0.99
N ILE A 142 5.38 -1.37 -0.92
CA ILE A 142 4.69 -1.02 0.32
C ILE A 142 3.20 -1.33 0.15
N TRP A 143 2.68 -2.22 0.98
CA TRP A 143 1.28 -2.64 0.98
C TRP A 143 0.64 -2.35 2.32
N VAL A 144 -0.55 -1.77 2.31
CA VAL A 144 -1.34 -1.54 3.52
C VAL A 144 -2.57 -2.44 3.53
N SER A 145 -2.82 -3.07 4.66
CA SER A 145 -4.04 -3.83 4.91
C SER A 145 -5.21 -2.90 5.20
N VAL A 146 -6.35 -3.12 4.56
CA VAL A 146 -7.59 -2.36 4.77
C VAL A 146 -8.66 -3.29 5.33
N PRO A 147 -9.41 -2.86 6.37
CA PRO A 147 -10.43 -3.69 6.98
C PRO A 147 -11.46 -4.20 5.98
N GLN A 148 -11.57 -5.53 5.82
CA GLN A 148 -12.45 -6.16 4.84
C GLN A 148 -13.93 -5.88 5.11
N TYR A 149 -14.34 -5.76 6.39
CA TYR A 149 -15.72 -5.49 6.77
C TYR A 149 -16.20 -4.07 6.43
N LEU A 150 -15.27 -3.16 6.09
CA LEU A 150 -15.57 -1.83 5.57
C LEU A 150 -15.55 -1.81 4.04
N GLY A 151 -15.47 -2.99 3.42
CA GLY A 151 -15.41 -3.19 1.97
C GLY A 151 -16.52 -2.48 1.24
N GLY A 152 -16.16 -1.60 0.35
CA GLY A 152 -17.02 -0.77 -0.49
C GLY A 152 -16.15 0.06 -1.42
N ASN A 153 -16.80 0.89 -2.23
CA ASN A 153 -16.10 1.81 -3.14
C ASN A 153 -15.61 3.10 -2.44
N GLU A 154 -15.62 3.14 -1.11
CA GLU A 154 -15.20 4.32 -0.37
C GLU A 154 -13.69 4.30 -0.12
N PRO A 155 -13.01 5.45 -0.29
CA PRO A 155 -11.59 5.54 0.01
C PRO A 155 -11.34 5.34 1.50
N CYS A 156 -10.20 4.73 1.85
CA CYS A 156 -9.69 4.61 3.22
C CYS A 156 -8.61 5.67 3.47
N PRO A 157 -8.94 6.84 4.05
CA PRO A 157 -7.96 7.90 4.34
C PRO A 157 -6.86 7.46 5.30
N GLN A 158 -7.16 6.54 6.23
CA GLN A 158 -6.16 5.96 7.13
C GLN A 158 -5.10 5.19 6.35
N ALA A 159 -5.50 4.31 5.42
CA ALA A 159 -4.55 3.58 4.58
C ALA A 159 -3.70 4.52 3.71
N THR A 160 -4.32 5.59 3.19
CA THR A 160 -3.59 6.61 2.43
C THR A 160 -2.57 7.34 3.30
N LEU A 161 -2.90 7.64 4.57
CA LEU A 161 -1.99 8.26 5.53
C LEU A 161 -0.79 7.36 5.82
N GLU A 162 -1.05 6.08 6.08
CA GLU A 162 0.00 5.10 6.38
C GLU A 162 0.97 4.94 5.18
N LEU A 163 0.43 4.75 3.96
CA LEU A 163 1.26 4.68 2.76
C LEU A 163 2.08 5.95 2.53
N PHE A 164 1.49 7.11 2.79
CA PHE A 164 2.18 8.40 2.64
C PHE A 164 3.32 8.56 3.65
N GLN A 165 3.12 8.14 4.90
CA GLN A 165 4.16 8.17 5.95
C GLN A 165 5.30 7.20 5.62
N GLN A 166 4.97 5.99 5.17
CA GLN A 166 5.98 5.01 4.76
C GLN A 166 6.77 5.48 3.53
N LEU A 167 6.10 6.01 2.51
CA LEU A 167 6.78 6.62 1.36
C LEU A 167 7.71 7.74 1.81
N ALA A 168 7.25 8.64 2.69
CA ALA A 168 8.06 9.73 3.21
C ALA A 168 9.32 9.22 3.93
N SER A 169 9.19 8.14 4.71
CA SER A 169 10.32 7.46 5.38
C SER A 169 11.33 6.89 4.36
N VAL A 170 10.84 6.18 3.33
CA VAL A 170 11.69 5.57 2.28
C VAL A 170 12.49 6.61 1.50
N VAL A 171 11.88 7.77 1.22
CA VAL A 171 12.56 8.86 0.50
C VAL A 171 13.30 9.84 1.42
N GLY A 172 13.32 9.59 2.73
CA GLY A 172 14.02 10.42 3.71
C GLY A 172 13.43 11.81 3.91
N LEU A 173 12.11 11.95 3.78
CA LEU A 173 11.41 13.22 3.90
C LEU A 173 10.53 13.28 5.15
N TYR A 174 10.48 14.46 5.76
CA TYR A 174 9.46 14.78 6.75
C TYR A 174 8.34 15.57 6.08
N LEU A 175 7.22 14.91 5.81
CA LEU A 175 6.07 15.51 5.15
C LEU A 175 4.95 15.77 6.19
N LYS A 176 4.37 16.98 6.15
CA LYS A 176 3.22 17.30 6.99
C LYS A 176 1.95 16.82 6.31
N ALA A 177 1.18 15.98 7.01
CA ALA A 177 -0.03 15.35 6.50
C ALA A 177 -1.31 15.81 7.22
N GLN A 178 -1.33 17.00 7.84
CA GLN A 178 -2.43 17.48 8.73
C GLN A 178 -3.83 17.35 8.12
N GLU A 179 -3.97 17.64 6.81
CA GLU A 179 -5.29 17.50 6.15
C GLU A 179 -5.68 16.01 6.03
N LEU A 180 -4.70 15.14 5.76
CA LEU A 180 -4.93 13.71 5.63
C LEU A 180 -5.16 13.05 7.00
N GLU A 181 -4.44 13.50 8.03
CA GLU A 181 -4.65 13.11 9.43
C GLU A 181 -6.09 13.40 9.86
N GLY A 182 -6.58 14.62 9.60
CA GLY A 182 -7.97 15.00 9.90
C GLY A 182 -9.00 14.15 9.12
N LYS A 183 -8.71 13.76 7.88
CA LYS A 183 -9.58 12.85 7.11
C LYS A 183 -9.55 11.43 7.67
N ALA A 184 -8.39 10.95 8.11
CA ALA A 184 -8.23 9.65 8.74
C ALA A 184 -9.02 9.57 10.07
N ASP A 185 -8.96 10.63 10.90
CA ASP A 185 -9.72 10.72 12.14
C ASP A 185 -11.23 10.70 11.89
N GLN A 186 -11.71 11.46 10.90
CA GLN A 186 -13.13 11.47 10.51
C GLN A 186 -13.59 10.11 9.99
N TRP A 187 -12.74 9.43 9.20
CA TRP A 187 -13.03 8.10 8.70
C TRP A 187 -13.13 7.09 9.84
N ARG A 188 -12.19 7.09 10.80
CA ARG A 188 -12.26 6.21 11.99
C ARG A 188 -13.54 6.44 12.79
N ALA A 189 -13.88 7.69 13.06
CA ALA A 189 -15.11 8.03 13.78
C ALA A 189 -16.37 7.55 13.03
N HIS A 190 -16.37 7.61 11.70
CA HIS A 190 -17.47 7.08 10.89
C HIS A 190 -17.56 5.54 10.99
N CYS A 191 -16.44 4.84 10.94
CA CYS A 191 -16.37 3.40 11.11
C CYS A 191 -16.88 2.97 12.50
N ASP A 192 -16.48 3.67 13.56
CA ASP A 192 -16.97 3.46 14.92
C ASP A 192 -18.51 3.52 15.01
N VAL A 193 -19.12 4.50 14.34
CA VAL A 193 -20.59 4.64 14.32
C VAL A 193 -21.24 3.48 13.56
N MET A 194 -20.67 3.05 12.46
CA MET A 194 -21.19 1.92 11.68
C MET A 194 -21.13 0.61 12.48
N VAL A 195 -20.01 0.34 13.14
CA VAL A 195 -19.79 -0.86 13.95
C VAL A 195 -20.78 -0.90 15.11
N ARG A 196 -20.88 0.18 15.93
CA ARG A 196 -21.81 0.26 17.09
C ARG A 196 -23.28 0.09 16.73
N ASN A 197 -23.66 0.37 15.49
CA ASN A 197 -25.06 0.19 15.03
C ASN A 197 -25.36 -1.24 14.53
N ASN A 198 -24.38 -2.15 14.56
CA ASN A 198 -24.51 -3.52 14.11
C ASN A 198 -23.83 -4.47 15.11
N ALA A 199 -24.61 -5.15 15.95
CA ALA A 199 -24.11 -5.99 17.04
C ALA A 199 -23.23 -7.17 16.55
N ASP A 200 -23.53 -7.73 15.36
CA ASP A 200 -22.71 -8.82 14.79
C ASP A 200 -21.34 -8.29 14.36
N LEU A 201 -21.31 -7.07 13.81
CA LEU A 201 -20.08 -6.42 13.41
C LEU A 201 -19.25 -5.94 14.59
N ASP A 202 -19.91 -5.46 15.65
CA ASP A 202 -19.27 -5.04 16.91
C ASP A 202 -18.50 -6.22 17.54
N GLY A 203 -19.15 -7.36 17.72
CA GLY A 203 -18.48 -8.57 18.22
C GLY A 203 -17.36 -9.10 17.32
N TYR A 204 -17.49 -8.94 16.00
CA TYR A 204 -16.43 -9.32 15.07
C TYR A 204 -15.21 -8.39 15.19
N VAL A 205 -15.43 -7.09 15.33
CA VAL A 205 -14.34 -6.12 15.51
C VAL A 205 -13.62 -6.34 16.84
N ASP A 206 -14.36 -6.63 17.93
CA ASP A 206 -13.76 -6.98 19.22
C ASP A 206 -12.81 -8.17 19.10
N GLN A 207 -13.19 -9.19 18.31
CA GLN A 207 -12.32 -10.34 18.05
C GLN A 207 -11.05 -9.93 17.27
N LEU A 208 -11.20 -9.13 16.22
CA LEU A 208 -10.06 -8.64 15.44
C LEU A 208 -9.10 -7.80 16.28
N GLU A 209 -9.61 -6.98 17.20
CA GLU A 209 -8.79 -6.22 18.14
C GLU A 209 -7.99 -7.14 19.07
N HIS A 210 -8.65 -8.14 19.64
CA HIS A 210 -7.98 -9.13 20.48
C HIS A 210 -6.84 -9.85 19.73
N ASP A 211 -7.12 -10.33 18.51
CA ASP A 211 -6.14 -11.03 17.70
C ASP A 211 -4.97 -10.14 17.30
N TYR A 212 -5.25 -8.86 16.99
CA TYR A 212 -4.23 -7.85 16.69
C TYR A 212 -3.33 -7.62 17.92
N ASP A 213 -3.93 -7.33 19.07
CA ASP A 213 -3.21 -7.03 20.31
C ASP A 213 -2.34 -8.22 20.75
N MET A 214 -2.84 -9.47 20.59
CA MET A 214 -2.07 -10.68 20.84
C MET A 214 -0.87 -10.84 19.91
N LYS A 215 -1.04 -10.56 18.59
CA LYS A 215 0.06 -10.61 17.64
C LYS A 215 1.12 -9.55 17.96
N GLN A 216 0.71 -8.32 18.31
CA GLN A 216 1.64 -7.26 18.69
C GLN A 216 2.41 -7.61 19.96
N HIS A 217 1.74 -8.21 20.94
CA HIS A 217 2.38 -8.66 22.16
C HIS A 217 3.44 -9.74 21.89
N ALA A 218 3.10 -10.74 21.07
CA ALA A 218 4.03 -11.80 20.67
C ALA A 218 5.27 -11.24 19.95
N ARG A 219 5.08 -10.27 19.01
CA ARG A 219 6.17 -9.59 18.31
C ARG A 219 7.06 -8.79 19.28
N ALA A 220 6.48 -8.09 20.26
CA ALA A 220 7.22 -7.36 21.27
C ALA A 220 8.08 -8.28 22.15
N ILE A 221 7.59 -9.46 22.51
CA ILE A 221 8.35 -10.48 23.24
C ILE A 221 9.50 -11.00 22.37
N ALA A 222 9.25 -11.35 21.11
CA ALA A 222 10.28 -11.85 20.20
C ALA A 222 11.40 -10.81 19.97
N SER A 223 11.06 -9.52 19.86
CA SER A 223 12.02 -8.44 19.64
C SER A 223 12.80 -8.02 20.89
N SER A 224 12.28 -8.31 22.08
CA SER A 224 12.91 -7.93 23.37
C SER A 224 14.12 -8.78 23.73
N GLY A 225 14.49 -9.79 22.94
CA GLY A 225 15.57 -10.72 23.26
C GLY A 225 15.28 -11.58 24.50
N ALA A 226 14.04 -11.63 24.95
CA ALA A 226 13.61 -12.61 25.96
C ALA A 226 13.97 -14.02 25.49
N PRO A 227 14.39 -14.93 26.38
CA PRO A 227 14.78 -16.26 25.99
C PRO A 227 13.70 -16.87 25.13
N ALA A 228 14.12 -17.40 23.98
CA ALA A 228 13.21 -17.96 23.00
C ALA A 228 12.16 -18.86 23.67
N VAL A 229 10.96 -18.86 23.19
CA VAL A 229 9.85 -19.70 23.69
C VAL A 229 10.33 -21.15 23.93
N GLU A 230 11.28 -21.62 23.12
CA GLU A 230 11.94 -22.91 23.28
C GLU A 230 12.70 -23.05 24.61
N GLN A 231 13.34 -22.00 25.15
CA GLN A 231 13.98 -22.02 26.46
C GLN A 231 12.93 -22.05 27.59
N LEU A 232 11.85 -21.29 27.45
CA LEU A 232 10.74 -21.34 28.41
C LEU A 232 10.02 -22.70 28.40
N VAL A 233 9.87 -23.31 27.25
CA VAL A 233 9.32 -24.68 27.12
C VAL A 233 10.28 -25.68 27.73
N GLN A 234 11.60 -25.58 27.48
CA GLN A 234 12.60 -26.46 28.10
C GLN A 234 12.67 -26.30 29.62
N GLU A 235 12.58 -25.07 30.14
CA GLU A 235 12.52 -24.82 31.58
C GLU A 235 11.24 -25.36 32.20
N ALA A 236 10.09 -25.21 31.54
CA ALA A 236 8.82 -25.78 31.99
C ALA A 236 8.83 -27.31 31.94
N GLU A 237 9.38 -27.93 30.89
CA GLU A 237 9.56 -29.37 30.80
C GLU A 237 10.55 -29.92 31.85
N ALA A 238 11.64 -29.20 32.12
CA ALA A 238 12.57 -29.56 33.21
C ALA A 238 11.91 -29.47 34.56
N TYR A 239 11.15 -28.39 34.82
CA TYR A 239 10.38 -28.27 36.08
C TYR A 239 9.33 -29.35 36.26
N LEU A 240 8.60 -29.73 35.21
CA LEU A 240 7.62 -30.82 35.25
C LEU A 240 8.24 -32.21 35.45
N ARG A 241 9.51 -32.39 35.04
CA ARG A 241 10.24 -33.65 35.20
C ARG A 241 10.80 -33.85 36.60
N ASP A 242 11.00 -32.75 37.35
CA ASP A 242 11.50 -32.76 38.73
C ASP A 242 10.36 -32.72 39.78
N LEU A 243 9.11 -32.76 39.36
CA LEU A 243 7.95 -32.96 40.29
C LEU A 243 7.84 -34.40 40.70
N PRO A 244 7.75 -34.70 42.02
CA PRO A 244 7.72 -36.06 42.59
C PRO A 244 6.44 -36.83 42.23
#